data_d15626582162cc7b605ddca4575d3e96
#
_entry.id   d15626582162cc7b605ddca4575d3e96
#
_cell.length_a   1.000
_cell.length_b   1.000
_cell.length_c   1.000
_cell.angle_alpha   90.00
_cell.angle_beta   90.00
_cell.angle_gamma   90.00
#
_symmetry.space_group_name_H-M   'P 1'
#
loop_
_entity.id
_entity.type
_entity.pdbx_description
1 polymer ?
#
loop_
_entity_poly.entity_id
_entity_poly.type
_entity_poly.pdbx_seq_one_letter_code
_entity_poly.pdbx_strand_id
1 'polypeptide(L)' 'MPLFFHKTPKLLTPPSGFGIGDVRTESSICTGETTIGFYDPAAGKLLCAVVVRTPADMDAFYASYGWKRPEK' A
#
# COMPACT_ATOMS: atom_id res chain seq x y z
N MET A 1 -13.47 22.67 16.16
CA MET A 1 -13.14 22.43 15.67
C MET A 1 -12.76 22.10 15.23
N PRO A 2 -12.88 22.20 15.13
CA PRO A 2 -12.50 21.79 14.55
C PRO A 2 -12.06 21.48 13.90
N LEU A 3 -12.10 21.47 13.69
CA LEU A 3 -11.72 21.17 13.07
C LEU A 3 -11.38 20.72 12.33
N PHE A 4 -11.39 20.54 12.07
CA PHE A 4 -11.14 20.09 11.51
C PHE A 4 -10.96 19.73 10.71
N PHE A 5 -11.05 19.55 10.41
CA PHE A 5 -10.90 19.34 9.87
C PHE A 5 -10.78 18.91 8.86
N HIS A 6 -10.79 19.15 8.13
CA HIS A 6 -10.62 18.75 7.16
C HIS A 6 -9.60 19.13 6.44
N LYS A 7 -8.68 18.88 6.64
CA LYS A 7 -7.61 19.06 5.96
C LYS A 7 -7.39 17.97 4.98
N THR A 8 -6.92 18.18 3.78
CA THR A 8 -6.56 17.17 2.81
C THR A 8 -5.45 16.31 3.38
N PRO A 9 -5.62 14.99 3.39
CA PRO A 9 -4.55 14.14 3.88
C PRO A 9 -3.31 14.30 3.02
N LYS A 10 -2.15 14.28 3.68
CA LYS A 10 -0.93 14.31 2.97
C LYS A 10 -0.69 12.99 2.28
N LEU A 11 -0.33 13.00 1.02
CA LEU A 11 -0.02 11.78 0.30
C LEU A 11 1.31 11.22 0.77
N LEU A 12 1.40 9.90 0.81
CA LEU A 12 2.61 9.23 1.16
C LEU A 12 3.56 9.21 -0.02
N THR A 13 4.84 9.08 0.29
CA THR A 13 5.87 9.00 -0.74
C THR A 13 6.42 7.58 -0.75
N PRO A 14 6.47 6.93 -1.92
CA PRO A 14 7.04 5.60 -1.96
C PRO A 14 8.52 5.62 -1.66
N PRO A 15 9.09 4.48 -1.26
CA PRO A 15 10.53 4.42 -1.04
C PRO A 15 11.29 4.83 -2.29
N SER A 16 12.47 5.38 -2.08
CA SER A 16 13.31 5.84 -3.18
C SER A 16 13.54 4.71 -4.17
N GLY A 17 13.29 5.01 -5.45
CA GLY A 17 13.51 4.02 -6.49
C GLY A 17 12.35 3.07 -6.71
N PHE A 18 11.26 3.23 -5.97
CA PHE A 18 10.09 2.36 -6.10
C PHE A 18 8.90 3.15 -6.63
N GLY A 19 8.04 2.45 -7.33
CA GLY A 19 6.85 3.06 -7.88
C GLY A 19 5.71 2.06 -7.91
N ILE A 20 4.63 2.42 -8.61
CA ILE A 20 3.44 1.59 -8.63
C ILE A 20 3.72 0.20 -9.21
N GLY A 21 4.68 0.10 -10.12
CA GLY A 21 5.03 -1.18 -10.72
C GLY A 21 5.73 -2.13 -9.77
N ASP A 22 6.19 -1.63 -8.63
CA ASP A 22 6.91 -2.45 -7.66
C ASP A 22 5.99 -2.99 -6.57
N VAL A 23 4.72 -2.64 -6.61
CA VAL A 23 3.77 -3.09 -5.59
C VAL A 23 3.48 -4.57 -5.79
N ARG A 24 3.56 -5.32 -4.71
CA ARG A 24 3.29 -6.76 -4.72
C ARG A 24 2.50 -7.12 -3.48
N THR A 25 1.86 -8.27 -3.56
CA THR A 25 1.12 -8.81 -2.43
C THR A 25 1.69 -10.15 -2.03
N GLU A 26 1.58 -10.45 -0.75
CA GLU A 26 1.96 -11.73 -0.21
C GLU A 26 0.86 -12.24 0.69
N SER A 27 0.55 -13.53 0.57
CA SER A 27 -0.45 -14.15 1.42
C SER A 27 0.23 -15.05 2.41
N SER A 28 -0.21 -14.99 3.65
CA SER A 28 0.31 -15.85 4.71
C SER A 28 -0.60 -17.06 4.83
N ILE A 29 -0.01 -18.23 4.66
CA ILE A 29 -0.78 -19.48 4.80
C ILE A 29 -1.20 -19.68 6.24
N CYS A 30 -0.32 -19.31 7.16
CA CYS A 30 -0.56 -19.57 8.57
C CYS A 30 -1.69 -18.71 9.14
N THR A 31 -1.74 -17.45 8.75
CA THR A 31 -2.72 -16.54 9.31
C THR A 31 -3.86 -16.23 8.36
N GLY A 32 -3.68 -16.53 7.09
CA GLY A 32 -4.67 -16.18 6.08
C GLY A 32 -4.71 -14.71 5.73
N GLU A 33 -3.73 -13.95 6.17
CA GLU A 33 -3.67 -12.53 5.90
C GLU A 33 -2.92 -12.25 4.62
N THR A 34 -3.30 -11.16 3.96
CA THR A 34 -2.61 -10.68 2.78
C THR A 34 -1.94 -9.36 3.11
N THR A 35 -0.70 -9.22 2.67
CA THR A 35 0.07 -8.01 2.90
C THR A 35 0.40 -7.39 1.55
N ILE A 36 0.34 -6.07 1.46
CA ILE A 36 0.69 -5.36 0.23
C ILE A 36 1.76 -4.33 0.54
N GLY A 37 2.72 -4.21 -0.37
CA GLY A 37 3.82 -3.28 -0.18
C GLY A 37 4.69 -3.23 -1.41
N PHE A 38 5.84 -2.59 -1.29
CA PHE A 38 6.79 -2.46 -2.39
C PHE A 38 7.83 -3.57 -2.26
N TYR A 39 7.91 -4.42 -3.27
CA TYR A 39 8.83 -5.54 -3.22
C TYR A 39 10.26 -5.08 -3.50
N ASP A 40 11.14 -5.39 -2.56
CA ASP A 40 12.56 -5.09 -2.70
C ASP A 40 13.30 -6.39 -2.99
N PRO A 41 13.70 -6.63 -4.24
CA PRO A 41 14.38 -7.89 -4.55
C PRO A 41 15.73 -8.01 -3.87
N ALA A 42 16.38 -6.90 -3.57
CA ALA A 42 17.67 -6.97 -2.88
C ALA A 42 17.49 -7.44 -1.45
N ALA A 43 16.40 -7.06 -0.81
CA ALA A 43 16.12 -7.48 0.56
C ALA A 43 15.24 -8.73 0.60
N GLY A 44 14.58 -9.04 -0.51
CA GLY A 44 13.69 -10.20 -0.57
C GLY A 44 12.44 -10.03 0.27
N LYS A 45 11.97 -8.81 0.43
CA LYS A 45 10.81 -8.56 1.27
C LYS A 45 10.06 -7.32 0.79
N LEU A 46 8.86 -7.14 1.34
CA LEU A 46 8.06 -5.97 1.05
C LEU A 46 8.43 -4.83 1.97
N LEU A 47 8.49 -3.64 1.41
CA LEU A 47 8.73 -2.41 2.17
C LEU A 47 7.42 -1.68 2.35
N CYS A 48 7.27 -0.99 3.48
CA CYS A 48 6.06 -0.22 3.78
C CYS A 48 4.81 -1.08 3.69
N ALA A 49 4.92 -2.33 4.09
CA ALA A 49 3.85 -3.30 3.92
C ALA A 49 2.74 -3.07 4.94
N VAL A 50 1.51 -3.28 4.49
CA VAL A 50 0.34 -3.19 5.34
C VAL A 50 -0.53 -4.41 5.08
N VAL A 51 -1.29 -4.80 6.11
CA VAL A 51 -2.21 -5.92 5.97
C VAL A 51 -3.49 -5.42 5.30
N VAL A 52 -3.93 -6.17 4.29
CA VAL A 52 -5.18 -5.87 3.59
C VAL A 52 -6.06 -7.09 3.67
N ARG A 53 -7.36 -6.86 3.80
CA ARG A 53 -8.32 -7.95 3.94
C ARG A 53 -9.38 -7.92 2.87
N THR A 54 -9.59 -6.79 2.24
CA THR A 54 -10.61 -6.63 1.20
C THR A 54 -10.02 -5.88 0.04
N PRO A 55 -10.64 -5.97 -1.14
CA PRO A 55 -10.19 -5.14 -2.25
C PRO A 55 -10.22 -3.66 -1.94
N ALA A 56 -11.15 -3.22 -1.09
CA ALA A 56 -11.18 -1.81 -0.70
C ALA A 56 -9.92 -1.41 0.07
N ASP A 57 -9.37 -2.33 0.85
CA ASP A 57 -8.12 -2.05 1.56
C ASP A 57 -6.98 -1.87 0.58
N MET A 58 -6.96 -2.65 -0.50
CA MET A 58 -5.95 -2.48 -1.53
C MET A 58 -6.09 -1.13 -2.22
N ASP A 59 -7.33 -0.75 -2.54
CA ASP A 59 -7.57 0.56 -3.13
C ASP A 59 -7.07 1.67 -2.20
N ALA A 60 -7.30 1.51 -0.91
CA ALA A 60 -6.85 2.50 0.06
C ALA A 60 -5.32 2.60 0.08
N PHE A 61 -4.64 1.47 -0.07
CA PHE A 61 -3.18 1.49 -0.13
C PHE A 61 -2.71 2.35 -1.30
N TYR A 62 -3.26 2.08 -2.50
CA TYR A 62 -2.86 2.85 -3.66
C TYR A 62 -3.25 4.31 -3.52
N ALA A 63 -4.44 4.56 -2.99
CA ALA A 63 -4.91 5.93 -2.85
C ALA A 63 -4.05 6.75 -1.91
N SER A 64 -3.47 6.10 -0.89
CA SER A 64 -2.62 6.82 0.05
C SER A 64 -1.35 7.36 -0.61
N TYR A 65 -1.00 6.84 -1.78
CA TYR A 65 0.12 7.33 -2.55
C TYR A 65 -0.33 8.19 -3.73
N GLY A 66 -1.64 8.46 -3.82
CA GLY A 66 -2.18 9.24 -4.92
C GLY A 66 -2.35 8.45 -6.20
N TRP A 67 -2.38 7.12 -6.11
CA TRP A 67 -2.48 6.25 -7.26
C TRP A 67 -3.85 5.62 -7.32
N LYS A 68 -4.18 5.12 -8.51
CA LYS A 68 -5.37 4.34 -8.71
C LYS A 68 -4.94 2.89 -8.87
N ARG A 69 -5.71 1.98 -8.26
CA ARG A 69 -5.34 0.57 -8.37
C ARG A 69 -5.42 0.14 -9.82
N PRO A 70 -4.37 -0.53 -10.34
CA PRO A 70 -4.39 -0.98 -11.72
C PRO A 70 -5.50 -2.00 -11.93
N GLU A 71 -6.11 -1.95 -13.11
CA GLU A 71 -7.10 -2.94 -13.48
C GLU A 71 -6.46 -4.00 -14.33
N LYS A 72 -7.00 -5.20 -14.23
CA LYS A 72 -6.45 -6.31 -14.96
C LYS A 72 -7.06 -6.41 -16.31
#